data_a6f38ef967981183f0c60c59aa186669
#
_entry.id   a6f38ef967981183f0c60c59aa186669
#
_cell.length_a   1.000
_cell.length_b   1.000
_cell.length_c   1.000
_cell.angle_alpha   90.00
_cell.angle_beta   90.00
_cell.angle_gamma   90.00
#
_symmetry.space_group_name_H-M   'P 1'
#
loop_
_entity.id
_entity.type
_entity.pdbx_description
1 polymer ?
#
loop_
_entity_poly.entity_id
_entity_poly.type
_entity_poly.pdbx_seq_one_letter_code
_entity_poly.pdbx_strand_id
1 'polypeptide(L)'
;MFLNGQGGAIALICPPRLVYITQNGDLHKRVAKYTFARDAEGMPHRLGDILRWGKNDYRKATSAGHEDNNMRYFLFGDPAMRPAFAPLKIKVESINGQQLSEDNKPEFKARQTLTFAGKVTDSKGNKVDFNGPVIATLYDCEQSVLSHGYGDGGEEYAYLDRPNKLAVKVDTVKNGDFSFKVTVPSEILATFDNYSPSLINLYAYDNSQTSSVKFNGGSREAMGSNSQFYIYGYDDTVVPDTIGPNIEMMVLNGEEFKDGDLVNESPLLMARVSDESGINLSSSGIGHAITLTIDDKTTIDDLSAYFSPINTDNENGSSFPTSTQVHTR
;
A
#
# COMPACT_ATOMS: atom_id res chain seq x y z
N MET A 1 -7.05 20.59 8.99
CA MET A 1 -7.13 19.47 8.00
C MET A 1 -7.87 19.90 6.74
N PHE A 2 -9.16 20.22 6.77
CA PHE A 2 -9.96 20.55 5.58
C PHE A 2 -9.57 21.87 4.87
N LEU A 3 -9.10 22.86 5.64
CA LEU A 3 -8.69 24.16 5.10
C LEU A 3 -7.18 24.30 4.86
N ASN A 4 -6.45 23.18 4.89
CA ASN A 4 -5.00 23.23 4.63
C ASN A 4 -4.74 23.27 3.13
N GLY A 5 -4.24 24.38 2.61
CA GLY A 5 -3.93 24.56 1.19
C GLY A 5 -2.74 23.73 0.67
N GLN A 6 -1.96 23.12 1.56
CA GLN A 6 -0.80 22.28 1.23
C GLN A 6 -1.11 20.78 1.29
N GLY A 7 -2.36 20.40 1.51
CA GLY A 7 -2.80 19.01 1.62
C GLY A 7 -3.89 18.83 2.67
N GLY A 8 -4.28 17.58 2.91
CA GLY A 8 -5.31 17.23 3.87
C GLY A 8 -6.53 16.58 3.23
N ALA A 9 -7.70 16.75 3.85
CA ALA A 9 -8.93 16.14 3.36
C ALA A 9 -9.50 16.89 2.16
N ILE A 10 -9.83 16.18 1.08
CA ILE A 10 -10.54 16.73 -0.08
C ILE A 10 -12.04 16.91 0.19
N ALA A 11 -12.58 16.14 1.14
CA ALA A 11 -13.96 16.22 1.60
C ALA A 11 -14.06 15.60 3.01
N LEU A 12 -15.10 15.99 3.75
CA LEU A 12 -15.41 15.43 5.06
C LEU A 12 -16.88 15.02 5.12
N ILE A 13 -17.14 13.82 5.61
CA ILE A 13 -18.49 13.37 5.99
C ILE A 13 -18.51 13.30 7.52
N CYS A 14 -19.05 14.32 8.14
CA CYS A 14 -19.04 14.44 9.59
C CYS A 14 -20.25 15.20 10.12
N PRO A 15 -20.58 15.03 11.41
CA PRO A 15 -21.60 15.83 12.06
C PRO A 15 -21.00 17.14 12.59
N PRO A 16 -21.68 18.28 12.47
CA PRO A 16 -21.28 19.56 13.08
C PRO A 16 -21.66 19.67 14.57
N ARG A 17 -22.25 18.64 15.16
CA ARG A 17 -22.75 18.61 16.55
C ARG A 17 -22.71 17.19 17.12
N LEU A 18 -23.00 17.04 18.40
CA LEU A 18 -23.01 15.78 19.11
C LEU A 18 -23.92 14.74 18.42
N VAL A 19 -23.43 13.52 18.38
CA VAL A 19 -24.05 12.33 17.80
C VAL A 19 -23.88 11.14 18.75
N TYR A 20 -24.64 10.07 18.49
CA TYR A 20 -24.62 8.88 19.32
C TYR A 20 -23.68 7.82 18.75
N ILE A 21 -22.86 7.23 19.62
CA ILE A 21 -21.73 6.34 19.23
C ILE A 21 -22.19 5.13 18.41
N THR A 22 -23.22 4.42 18.88
CA THR A 22 -23.73 3.21 18.21
C THR A 22 -24.30 3.54 16.83
N GLN A 23 -25.14 4.59 16.76
CA GLN A 23 -25.74 5.04 15.50
C GLN A 23 -24.69 5.55 14.50
N ASN A 24 -23.60 6.14 15.01
CA ASN A 24 -22.45 6.51 14.17
C ASN A 24 -21.82 5.30 13.52
N GLY A 25 -21.53 4.27 14.30
CA GLY A 25 -20.93 3.04 13.79
C GLY A 25 -21.77 2.41 12.68
N ASP A 26 -23.09 2.37 12.86
CA ASP A 26 -24.00 1.82 11.87
C ASP A 26 -24.10 2.68 10.60
N LEU A 27 -24.11 4.00 10.72
CA LEU A 27 -24.10 4.89 9.56
C LEU A 27 -22.78 4.80 8.81
N HIS A 28 -21.63 4.78 9.52
CA HIS A 28 -20.31 4.67 8.91
C HIS A 28 -20.15 3.38 8.12
N LYS A 29 -20.56 2.23 8.65
CA LYS A 29 -20.53 0.94 7.92
C LYS A 29 -21.30 1.02 6.60
N ARG A 30 -22.45 1.70 6.57
CA ARG A 30 -23.28 1.87 5.36
C ARG A 30 -22.64 2.84 4.37
N VAL A 31 -22.09 3.95 4.85
CA VAL A 31 -21.35 4.90 4.00
C VAL A 31 -20.13 4.21 3.39
N ALA A 32 -19.35 3.47 4.19
CA ALA A 32 -18.19 2.72 3.72
C ALA A 32 -18.54 1.70 2.63
N LYS A 33 -19.67 0.99 2.76
CA LYS A 33 -20.18 0.07 1.74
C LYS A 33 -20.26 0.74 0.35
N TYR A 34 -20.80 1.95 0.28
CA TYR A 34 -20.94 2.69 -0.98
C TYR A 34 -19.65 3.40 -1.39
N THR A 35 -18.81 3.77 -0.44
CA THR A 35 -17.48 4.37 -0.74
C THR A 35 -16.61 3.43 -1.56
N PHE A 36 -16.60 2.15 -1.18
CA PHE A 36 -15.77 1.14 -1.85
C PHE A 36 -16.51 0.37 -2.96
N ALA A 37 -17.79 0.60 -3.14
CA ALA A 37 -18.55 0.02 -4.25
C ALA A 37 -18.19 0.71 -5.58
N ARG A 38 -18.48 0.01 -6.69
CA ARG A 38 -18.28 0.49 -8.05
C ARG A 38 -19.60 0.44 -8.81
N ASP A 39 -19.77 1.36 -9.75
CA ASP A 39 -20.87 1.28 -10.72
C ASP A 39 -20.61 0.21 -11.79
N ALA A 40 -21.52 0.08 -12.74
CA ALA A 40 -21.43 -0.92 -13.82
C ALA A 40 -20.20 -0.72 -14.74
N GLU A 41 -19.70 0.49 -14.81
CA GLU A 41 -18.52 0.88 -15.57
C GLU A 41 -17.22 0.71 -14.76
N GLY A 42 -17.31 0.27 -13.49
CA GLY A 42 -16.17 0.10 -12.59
C GLY A 42 -15.74 1.40 -11.88
N MET A 43 -16.55 2.46 -11.99
CA MET A 43 -16.23 3.77 -11.43
C MET A 43 -16.62 3.90 -9.97
N PRO A 44 -15.85 4.62 -9.14
CA PRO A 44 -16.28 5.01 -7.80
C PRO A 44 -17.56 5.86 -7.86
N HIS A 45 -18.40 5.73 -6.87
CA HIS A 45 -19.59 6.58 -6.75
C HIS A 45 -19.23 8.02 -6.36
N ARG A 46 -20.10 8.99 -6.66
CA ARG A 46 -19.94 10.39 -6.23
C ARG A 46 -20.12 10.51 -4.73
N LEU A 47 -19.39 11.41 -4.08
CA LEU A 47 -19.45 11.61 -2.62
C LEU A 47 -20.86 11.92 -2.14
N GLY A 48 -21.63 12.73 -2.87
CA GLY A 48 -23.01 13.03 -2.56
C GLY A 48 -23.93 11.81 -2.63
N ASP A 49 -23.74 10.94 -3.63
CA ASP A 49 -24.49 9.70 -3.78
C ASP A 49 -24.13 8.69 -2.68
N ILE A 50 -22.85 8.57 -2.34
CA ILE A 50 -22.36 7.73 -1.24
C ILE A 50 -23.06 8.10 0.07
N LEU A 51 -23.05 9.38 0.44
CA LEU A 51 -23.72 9.84 1.66
C LEU A 51 -25.23 9.62 1.60
N ARG A 52 -25.86 9.98 0.48
CA ARG A 52 -27.32 9.82 0.27
C ARG A 52 -27.75 8.37 0.43
N TRP A 53 -27.06 7.44 -0.22
CA TRP A 53 -27.38 6.01 -0.15
C TRP A 53 -27.08 5.42 1.23
N GLY A 54 -25.98 5.79 1.86
CA GLY A 54 -25.65 5.39 3.22
C GLY A 54 -26.73 5.82 4.22
N LYS A 55 -27.19 7.07 4.13
CA LYS A 55 -28.30 7.59 4.93
C LYS A 55 -29.63 6.88 4.66
N ASN A 56 -29.94 6.59 3.40
CA ASN A 56 -31.16 5.87 3.04
C ASN A 56 -31.15 4.43 3.55
N ASP A 57 -30.02 3.72 3.45
CA ASP A 57 -29.85 2.38 4.01
C ASP A 57 -29.98 2.39 5.53
N TYR A 58 -29.38 3.39 6.19
CA TYR A 58 -29.52 3.55 7.64
C TYR A 58 -30.99 3.71 8.04
N ARG A 59 -31.72 4.61 7.36
CA ARG A 59 -33.15 4.85 7.64
C ARG A 59 -34.02 3.62 7.45
N LYS A 60 -33.73 2.81 6.42
CA LYS A 60 -34.49 1.57 6.16
C LYS A 60 -34.28 0.50 7.24
N ALA A 61 -33.13 0.48 7.87
CA ALA A 61 -32.75 -0.56 8.82
C ALA A 61 -33.00 -0.16 10.29
N THR A 62 -33.29 1.12 10.56
CA THR A 62 -33.50 1.62 11.92
C THR A 62 -34.96 1.90 12.17
N SER A 63 -35.43 1.63 13.40
CA SER A 63 -36.78 1.96 13.85
C SER A 63 -36.98 3.47 13.96
N ALA A 64 -38.24 3.93 13.95
CA ALA A 64 -38.59 5.33 14.22
C ALA A 64 -37.97 5.81 15.54
N GLY A 65 -37.36 7.00 15.54
CA GLY A 65 -36.68 7.61 16.69
C GLY A 65 -35.15 7.65 16.58
N HIS A 66 -34.53 6.93 15.65
CA HIS A 66 -33.11 7.00 15.39
C HIS A 66 -32.74 7.94 14.20
N GLU A 67 -33.73 8.63 13.65
CA GLU A 67 -33.57 9.49 12.47
C GLU A 67 -32.69 10.73 12.74
N ASP A 68 -32.74 11.27 13.96
CA ASP A 68 -32.04 12.49 14.36
C ASP A 68 -30.52 12.38 14.12
N ASN A 69 -29.91 11.22 14.41
CA ASN A 69 -28.49 11.02 14.21
C ASN A 69 -28.09 11.09 12.73
N ASN A 70 -28.90 10.45 11.88
CA ASN A 70 -28.71 10.45 10.43
C ASN A 70 -28.79 11.87 9.84
N MET A 71 -29.71 12.70 10.34
CA MET A 71 -29.89 14.08 9.88
C MET A 71 -28.74 15.02 10.27
N ARG A 72 -27.93 14.65 11.26
CA ARG A 72 -26.79 15.46 11.74
C ARG A 72 -25.53 15.33 10.88
N TYR A 73 -25.46 14.37 9.95
CA TYR A 73 -24.30 14.18 9.08
C TYR A 73 -24.41 14.99 7.79
N PHE A 74 -23.34 15.67 7.45
CA PHE A 74 -23.23 16.49 6.24
C PHE A 74 -21.96 16.11 5.46
N LEU A 75 -22.00 16.39 4.16
CA LEU A 75 -20.83 16.38 3.29
C LEU A 75 -20.31 17.82 3.21
N PHE A 76 -19.07 18.00 3.65
CA PHE A 76 -18.29 19.21 3.41
C PHE A 76 -17.34 18.94 2.24
N GLY A 77 -17.64 19.48 1.07
CA GLY A 77 -16.92 19.25 -0.16
C GLY A 77 -17.86 19.24 -1.36
N ASP A 78 -17.31 18.97 -2.54
CA ASP A 78 -18.08 18.87 -3.77
C ASP A 78 -18.83 17.51 -3.83
N PRO A 79 -20.18 17.48 -3.84
CA PRO A 79 -20.95 16.25 -3.92
C PRO A 79 -20.80 15.52 -5.26
N ALA A 80 -20.37 16.19 -6.32
CA ALA A 80 -20.14 15.59 -7.64
C ALA A 80 -18.79 14.90 -7.75
N MET A 81 -17.85 15.21 -6.84
CA MET A 81 -16.52 14.60 -6.80
C MET A 81 -16.60 13.10 -6.57
N ARG A 82 -15.73 12.34 -7.24
CA ARG A 82 -15.53 10.89 -7.04
C ARG A 82 -14.21 10.64 -6.32
N PRO A 83 -14.11 9.70 -5.39
CA PRO A 83 -12.82 9.23 -4.87
C PRO A 83 -11.93 8.74 -6.00
N ALA A 84 -10.63 9.01 -5.93
CA ALA A 84 -9.65 8.61 -6.94
C ALA A 84 -9.20 7.15 -6.74
N PHE A 85 -10.14 6.21 -6.78
CA PHE A 85 -9.80 4.79 -6.77
C PHE A 85 -9.56 4.27 -8.19
N ALA A 86 -8.59 3.36 -8.34
CA ALA A 86 -8.28 2.75 -9.63
C ALA A 86 -9.51 2.07 -10.25
N PRO A 87 -9.82 2.33 -11.54
CA PRO A 87 -10.98 1.74 -12.21
C PRO A 87 -10.76 0.28 -12.61
N LEU A 88 -9.50 -0.12 -12.83
CA LEU A 88 -9.13 -1.47 -13.23
C LEU A 88 -8.65 -2.27 -12.00
N LYS A 89 -8.68 -3.59 -12.14
CA LYS A 89 -8.25 -4.53 -11.11
C LYS A 89 -7.00 -5.26 -11.54
N ILE A 90 -6.09 -5.50 -10.60
CA ILE A 90 -4.97 -6.42 -10.78
C ILE A 90 -5.34 -7.73 -10.09
N LYS A 91 -5.28 -8.83 -10.83
CA LYS A 91 -5.53 -10.16 -10.29
C LYS A 91 -4.23 -10.97 -10.33
N VAL A 92 -3.73 -11.33 -9.14
CA VAL A 92 -2.69 -12.36 -9.03
C VAL A 92 -3.35 -13.71 -9.22
N GLU A 93 -2.89 -14.48 -10.17
CA GLU A 93 -3.50 -15.78 -10.50
C GLU A 93 -2.66 -16.95 -10.01
N SER A 94 -1.33 -16.80 -9.97
CA SER A 94 -0.44 -17.87 -9.51
C SER A 94 0.82 -17.35 -8.84
N ILE A 95 1.41 -18.20 -7.99
CA ILE A 95 2.75 -18.04 -7.42
C ILE A 95 3.53 -19.31 -7.74
N ASN A 96 4.73 -19.18 -8.33
CA ASN A 96 5.55 -20.31 -8.80
C ASN A 96 4.76 -21.33 -9.66
N GLY A 97 3.80 -20.85 -10.48
CA GLY A 97 2.92 -21.66 -11.29
C GLY A 97 1.76 -22.34 -10.55
N GLN A 98 1.70 -22.25 -9.22
CA GLN A 98 0.58 -22.75 -8.42
C GLN A 98 -0.57 -21.75 -8.45
N GLN A 99 -1.75 -22.18 -8.91
CA GLN A 99 -2.95 -21.34 -8.98
C GLN A 99 -3.47 -21.04 -7.59
N LEU A 100 -3.89 -19.79 -7.37
CA LEU A 100 -4.43 -19.30 -6.12
C LEU A 100 -5.96 -19.33 -6.12
N SER A 101 -6.55 -19.84 -5.05
CA SER A 101 -8.00 -19.79 -4.80
C SER A 101 -8.29 -19.86 -3.31
N GLU A 102 -9.55 -19.68 -2.91
CA GLU A 102 -9.95 -19.85 -1.50
C GLU A 102 -9.69 -21.28 -0.99
N ASP A 103 -9.82 -22.28 -1.87
CA ASP A 103 -9.62 -23.70 -1.53
C ASP A 103 -8.17 -24.16 -1.72
N ASN A 104 -7.33 -23.35 -2.37
CA ASN A 104 -5.92 -23.65 -2.61
C ASN A 104 -5.04 -22.45 -2.25
N LYS A 105 -4.54 -22.45 -1.02
CA LYS A 105 -3.64 -21.45 -0.47
C LYS A 105 -2.27 -22.09 -0.24
N PRO A 106 -1.37 -22.05 -1.23
CA PRO A 106 -0.06 -22.67 -1.10
C PRO A 106 0.79 -22.02 -0.02
N GLU A 107 1.68 -22.83 0.55
CA GLU A 107 2.69 -22.39 1.53
C GLU A 107 4.04 -22.28 0.85
N PHE A 108 4.73 -21.17 1.10
CA PHE A 108 6.09 -20.88 0.67
C PHE A 108 6.96 -20.61 1.90
N LYS A 109 8.28 -20.60 1.70
CA LYS A 109 9.24 -20.43 2.78
C LYS A 109 10.05 -19.14 2.62
N ALA A 110 10.52 -18.60 3.72
CA ALA A 110 11.56 -17.56 3.72
C ALA A 110 12.78 -18.03 2.93
N ARG A 111 13.51 -17.11 2.34
CA ARG A 111 14.66 -17.28 1.44
C ARG A 111 14.31 -17.75 0.03
N GLN A 112 13.09 -18.22 -0.24
CA GLN A 112 12.68 -18.60 -1.58
C GLN A 112 12.45 -17.38 -2.47
N THR A 113 12.72 -17.54 -3.75
CA THR A 113 12.30 -16.58 -4.78
C THR A 113 10.92 -17.00 -5.31
N LEU A 114 9.93 -16.13 -5.10
CA LEU A 114 8.55 -16.33 -5.52
C LEU A 114 8.30 -15.62 -6.85
N THR A 115 7.77 -16.32 -7.83
CA THR A 115 7.33 -15.74 -9.11
C THR A 115 5.83 -15.52 -9.06
N PHE A 116 5.41 -14.27 -8.96
CA PHE A 116 4.02 -13.84 -9.01
C PHE A 116 3.63 -13.60 -10.46
N ALA A 117 2.50 -14.17 -10.90
CA ALA A 117 1.96 -13.95 -12.23
C ALA A 117 0.45 -13.67 -12.18
N GLY A 118 -0.01 -12.83 -13.12
CA GLY A 118 -1.41 -12.44 -13.18
C GLY A 118 -1.70 -11.47 -14.30
N LYS A 119 -2.83 -10.78 -14.17
CA LYS A 119 -3.32 -9.88 -15.23
C LYS A 119 -4.08 -8.67 -14.70
N VAL A 120 -4.18 -7.65 -15.55
CA VAL A 120 -5.06 -6.49 -15.35
C VAL A 120 -6.40 -6.76 -16.03
N THR A 121 -7.49 -6.47 -15.29
CA THR A 121 -8.86 -6.73 -15.75
C THR A 121 -9.76 -5.52 -15.55
N ASP A 122 -10.85 -5.47 -16.30
CA ASP A 122 -11.97 -4.56 -16.08
C ASP A 122 -12.83 -5.01 -14.87
N SER A 123 -13.90 -4.26 -14.58
CA SER A 123 -14.85 -4.58 -13.51
C SER A 123 -15.59 -5.90 -13.72
N LYS A 124 -15.66 -6.40 -14.97
CA LYS A 124 -16.32 -7.65 -15.38
C LYS A 124 -15.37 -8.84 -15.35
N GLY A 125 -14.07 -8.63 -15.11
CA GLY A 125 -13.05 -9.65 -15.08
C GLY A 125 -12.41 -9.95 -16.44
N ASN A 126 -12.74 -9.20 -17.50
CA ASN A 126 -12.11 -9.35 -18.80
C ASN A 126 -10.72 -8.73 -18.76
N LYS A 127 -9.74 -9.41 -19.33
CA LYS A 127 -8.39 -8.87 -19.49
C LYS A 127 -8.44 -7.62 -20.38
N VAL A 128 -7.69 -6.60 -19.99
CA VAL A 128 -7.55 -5.36 -20.76
C VAL A 128 -6.14 -5.20 -21.29
N ASP A 129 -5.99 -4.58 -22.44
CA ASP A 129 -4.70 -4.13 -22.94
C ASP A 129 -4.22 -2.97 -22.05
N PHE A 130 -3.18 -3.26 -21.25
CA PHE A 130 -2.61 -2.36 -20.26
C PHE A 130 -1.10 -2.48 -20.31
N ASN A 131 -0.40 -1.35 -20.41
CA ASN A 131 1.05 -1.32 -20.52
C ASN A 131 1.61 -0.25 -19.59
N GLY A 132 2.48 -0.65 -18.67
CA GLY A 132 3.08 0.28 -17.72
C GLY A 132 3.63 -0.40 -16.48
N PRO A 133 4.23 0.36 -15.56
CA PRO A 133 4.82 -0.20 -14.36
C PRO A 133 3.77 -0.76 -13.42
N VAL A 134 4.11 -1.83 -12.72
CA VAL A 134 3.40 -2.40 -11.57
C VAL A 134 4.30 -2.37 -10.36
N ILE A 135 3.80 -1.82 -9.27
CA ILE A 135 4.44 -1.76 -7.97
C ILE A 135 3.77 -2.82 -7.10
N ALA A 136 4.56 -3.77 -6.62
CA ALA A 136 4.10 -4.84 -5.76
C ALA A 136 4.73 -4.71 -4.37
N THR A 137 3.93 -4.74 -3.32
CA THR A 137 4.39 -4.75 -1.93
C THR A 137 3.97 -6.05 -1.28
N LEU A 138 4.94 -6.84 -0.85
CA LEU A 138 4.74 -8.09 -0.13
C LEU A 138 4.79 -7.83 1.37
N TYR A 139 3.75 -8.24 2.07
CA TYR A 139 3.62 -8.17 3.52
C TYR A 139 3.62 -9.57 4.13
N ASP A 140 4.15 -9.65 5.34
CA ASP A 140 4.12 -10.83 6.17
C ASP A 140 2.69 -11.18 6.66
N CYS A 141 2.58 -12.16 7.53
CA CYS A 141 1.36 -12.53 8.21
C CYS A 141 0.82 -11.39 9.11
N GLU A 142 -0.45 -11.47 9.51
CA GLU A 142 -1.04 -10.53 10.47
C GLU A 142 -0.39 -10.64 11.83
N GLN A 143 -0.25 -9.49 12.50
CA GLN A 143 0.24 -9.35 13.87
C GLN A 143 -0.78 -8.63 14.72
N SER A 144 -0.86 -8.99 15.99
CA SER A 144 -1.58 -8.19 16.97
C SER A 144 -0.72 -6.98 17.35
N VAL A 145 -1.19 -5.80 17.01
CA VAL A 145 -0.56 -4.51 17.35
C VAL A 145 -1.42 -3.77 18.35
N LEU A 146 -0.77 -2.99 19.21
CA LEU A 146 -1.45 -2.15 20.17
C LEU A 146 -1.56 -0.72 19.63
N SER A 147 -2.74 -0.14 19.76
CA SER A 147 -2.91 1.28 19.48
C SER A 147 -2.16 2.12 20.52
N HIS A 148 -1.76 3.34 20.14
CA HIS A 148 -1.27 4.29 21.14
C HIS A 148 -2.43 4.68 22.06
N GLY A 149 -2.24 4.54 23.38
CA GLY A 149 -3.20 5.01 24.37
C GLY A 149 -3.46 6.52 24.19
N TYR A 150 -4.72 6.95 24.35
CA TYR A 150 -5.08 8.36 24.18
C TYR A 150 -5.10 9.07 25.53
N GLY A 151 -4.20 10.04 25.70
CA GLY A 151 -4.11 10.90 26.89
C GLY A 151 -3.70 10.16 28.17
N ASP A 152 -3.79 10.84 29.32
CA ASP A 152 -3.48 10.27 30.62
C ASP A 152 -4.53 9.20 31.01
N GLY A 153 -4.19 7.92 30.83
CA GLY A 153 -5.02 6.79 31.22
C GLY A 153 -5.90 6.19 30.09
N GLY A 154 -5.64 6.54 28.83
CA GLY A 154 -6.26 5.85 27.70
C GLY A 154 -5.81 4.39 27.62
N GLU A 155 -6.75 3.45 27.50
CA GLU A 155 -6.44 2.04 27.31
C GLU A 155 -5.91 1.79 25.90
N GLU A 156 -4.86 0.98 25.79
CA GLU A 156 -4.38 0.46 24.52
C GLU A 156 -5.39 -0.56 23.98
N TYR A 157 -5.63 -0.49 22.68
CA TYR A 157 -6.53 -1.40 21.98
C TYR A 157 -5.71 -2.30 21.05
N ALA A 158 -5.85 -3.61 21.20
CA ALA A 158 -5.24 -4.59 20.30
C ALA A 158 -6.06 -4.74 19.01
N TYR A 159 -5.40 -4.68 17.87
CA TYR A 159 -5.98 -4.92 16.55
C TYR A 159 -5.01 -5.69 15.66
N LEU A 160 -5.52 -6.32 14.61
CA LEU A 160 -4.70 -7.03 13.64
C LEU A 160 -4.24 -6.08 12.54
N ASP A 161 -2.95 -6.09 12.25
CA ASP A 161 -2.33 -5.34 11.16
C ASP A 161 -1.17 -6.15 10.55
N ARG A 162 -0.61 -5.67 9.44
CA ARG A 162 0.60 -6.22 8.80
C ARG A 162 1.72 -5.18 8.80
N PRO A 163 2.35 -4.94 9.95
CA PRO A 163 3.41 -3.95 10.07
C PRO A 163 4.68 -4.34 9.31
N ASN A 164 4.92 -5.66 9.16
CA ASN A 164 6.14 -6.16 8.54
C ASN A 164 6.02 -6.21 7.02
N LYS A 165 6.75 -5.33 6.33
CA LYS A 165 6.88 -5.28 4.89
C LYS A 165 8.11 -6.10 4.49
N LEU A 166 7.91 -7.21 3.79
CA LEU A 166 8.99 -8.12 3.38
C LEU A 166 9.76 -7.60 2.17
N ALA A 167 9.05 -7.11 1.16
CA ALA A 167 9.69 -6.62 -0.05
C ALA A 167 8.77 -5.66 -0.83
N VAL A 168 9.40 -4.78 -1.62
CA VAL A 168 8.73 -3.97 -2.64
C VAL A 168 9.44 -4.21 -3.97
N LYS A 169 8.67 -4.48 -5.02
CA LYS A 169 9.17 -4.72 -6.37
C LYS A 169 8.45 -3.83 -7.37
N VAL A 170 9.19 -3.26 -8.30
CA VAL A 170 8.64 -2.67 -9.52
C VAL A 170 8.95 -3.57 -10.69
N ASP A 171 7.97 -3.78 -11.55
CA ASP A 171 8.09 -4.52 -12.80
C ASP A 171 7.12 -3.93 -13.83
N THR A 172 7.00 -4.53 -14.99
CA THR A 172 6.19 -4.00 -16.10
C THR A 172 5.04 -4.94 -16.45
N VAL A 173 3.83 -4.38 -16.54
CA VAL A 173 2.69 -5.03 -17.19
C VAL A 173 2.82 -4.85 -18.70
N LYS A 174 2.69 -5.93 -19.46
CA LYS A 174 2.73 -5.95 -20.94
C LYS A 174 1.46 -6.60 -21.47
N ASN A 175 0.70 -5.89 -22.31
CA ASN A 175 -0.56 -6.36 -22.88
C ASN A 175 -1.54 -6.91 -21.82
N GLY A 176 -1.52 -6.29 -20.65
CA GLY A 176 -2.36 -6.67 -19.51
C GLY A 176 -1.86 -7.83 -18.68
N ASP A 177 -0.75 -8.49 -19.03
CA ASP A 177 -0.15 -9.57 -18.23
C ASP A 177 1.09 -9.08 -17.49
N PHE A 178 1.37 -9.68 -16.33
CA PHE A 178 2.60 -9.46 -15.59
C PHE A 178 3.16 -10.76 -15.02
N SER A 179 4.47 -10.80 -14.87
CA SER A 179 5.16 -11.88 -14.16
C SER A 179 6.47 -11.32 -13.60
N PHE A 180 6.61 -11.28 -12.29
CA PHE A 180 7.79 -10.77 -11.62
C PHE A 180 8.24 -11.67 -10.47
N LYS A 181 9.50 -11.54 -10.08
CA LYS A 181 10.11 -12.31 -9.00
C LYS A 181 10.33 -11.45 -7.77
N VAL A 182 10.08 -12.02 -6.60
CA VAL A 182 10.38 -11.42 -5.29
C VAL A 182 11.10 -12.46 -4.46
N THR A 183 12.27 -12.12 -3.93
CA THR A 183 12.96 -12.94 -2.95
C THR A 183 12.42 -12.61 -1.56
N VAL A 184 12.01 -13.63 -0.83
CA VAL A 184 11.50 -13.47 0.54
C VAL A 184 12.70 -13.38 1.48
N PRO A 185 12.81 -12.34 2.32
CA PRO A 185 13.90 -12.24 3.28
C PRO A 185 13.88 -13.37 4.31
N SER A 186 14.97 -13.52 5.06
CA SER A 186 15.06 -14.52 6.15
C SER A 186 14.18 -14.14 7.33
N GLU A 187 13.98 -12.86 7.58
CA GLU A 187 13.27 -12.32 8.74
C GLU A 187 11.77 -12.25 8.48
N ILE A 188 11.06 -13.31 8.88
CA ILE A 188 9.60 -13.40 8.85
C ILE A 188 9.05 -13.52 10.27
N LEU A 189 7.83 -13.02 10.49
CA LEU A 189 7.13 -13.06 11.78
C LEU A 189 6.19 -14.25 11.94
N ALA A 190 5.94 -14.99 10.86
CA ALA A 190 5.09 -16.17 10.91
C ALA A 190 5.71 -17.27 11.78
N THR A 191 4.99 -17.67 12.82
CA THR A 191 5.36 -18.74 13.74
C THR A 191 4.22 -19.74 13.86
N PHE A 192 4.44 -20.85 14.59
CA PHE A 192 3.37 -21.82 14.85
C PHE A 192 2.17 -21.19 15.53
N ASP A 193 2.41 -20.26 16.49
CA ASP A 193 1.36 -19.57 17.25
C ASP A 193 0.75 -18.39 16.47
N ASN A 194 1.40 -17.95 15.41
CA ASN A 194 0.97 -16.86 14.57
C ASN A 194 1.03 -17.27 13.09
N TYR A 195 0.09 -18.14 12.70
CA TYR A 195 -0.02 -18.66 11.36
C TYR A 195 -1.24 -18.06 10.64
N SER A 196 -1.00 -17.02 9.86
CA SER A 196 -2.02 -16.36 9.05
C SER A 196 -1.50 -16.06 7.65
N PRO A 197 -2.38 -15.88 6.65
CA PRO A 197 -1.97 -15.61 5.28
C PRO A 197 -1.11 -14.36 5.16
N SER A 198 -0.09 -14.41 4.30
CA SER A 198 0.65 -13.24 3.84
C SER A 198 -0.19 -12.44 2.85
N LEU A 199 0.23 -11.23 2.53
CA LEU A 199 -0.51 -10.33 1.63
C LEU A 199 0.43 -9.75 0.58
N ILE A 200 -0.01 -9.73 -0.66
CA ILE A 200 0.61 -8.90 -1.69
C ILE A 200 -0.37 -7.83 -2.15
N ASN A 201 0.07 -6.56 -2.14
CA ASN A 201 -0.66 -5.43 -2.71
C ASN A 201 0.02 -5.00 -4.00
N LEU A 202 -0.78 -4.68 -5.01
CA LEU A 202 -0.30 -4.26 -6.32
C LEU A 202 -0.99 -2.96 -6.75
N TYR A 203 -0.20 -2.08 -7.32
CA TYR A 203 -0.66 -0.87 -7.97
C TYR A 203 0.05 -0.73 -9.31
N ALA A 204 -0.69 -0.43 -10.38
CA ALA A 204 -0.13 -0.19 -11.71
C ALA A 204 -0.76 1.03 -12.35
N TYR A 205 0.01 1.71 -13.20
CA TYR A 205 -0.46 2.85 -13.98
C TYR A 205 0.04 2.78 -15.42
N ASP A 206 -0.83 3.14 -16.35
CA ASP A 206 -0.55 3.12 -17.77
C ASP A 206 -0.35 4.56 -18.27
N ASN A 207 0.88 4.89 -18.62
CA ASN A 207 1.29 6.19 -19.15
C ASN A 207 1.21 6.26 -20.67
N SER A 208 0.79 5.19 -21.36
CA SER A 208 0.72 5.18 -22.81
C SER A 208 -0.30 6.20 -23.29
N GLN A 209 0.14 7.07 -24.18
CA GLN A 209 -0.73 8.09 -24.83
C GLN A 209 -1.80 7.47 -25.74
N THR A 210 -1.69 6.16 -26.01
CA THR A 210 -2.55 5.42 -26.95
C THR A 210 -3.85 4.91 -26.32
N SER A 211 -3.98 5.00 -24.99
CA SER A 211 -5.20 4.56 -24.31
C SER A 211 -6.37 5.50 -24.61
N SER A 212 -7.39 4.99 -25.29
CA SER A 212 -8.64 5.71 -25.60
C SER A 212 -9.52 5.98 -24.36
N VAL A 213 -9.23 5.34 -23.24
CA VAL A 213 -10.00 5.48 -22.00
C VAL A 213 -9.17 6.26 -20.98
N LYS A 214 -9.31 7.59 -21.02
CA LYS A 214 -8.77 8.44 -19.96
C LYS A 214 -9.79 8.58 -18.85
N PHE A 215 -9.45 8.12 -17.67
CA PHE A 215 -10.22 8.37 -16.47
C PHE A 215 -9.92 9.78 -15.97
N ASN A 216 -10.93 10.68 -15.94
CA ASN A 216 -10.80 12.08 -15.48
C ASN A 216 -9.58 12.83 -16.04
N GLY A 217 -9.15 12.53 -17.28
CA GLY A 217 -7.99 13.18 -17.89
C GLY A 217 -6.62 12.68 -17.43
N GLY A 218 -6.57 11.67 -16.56
CA GLY A 218 -5.35 11.04 -16.04
C GLY A 218 -4.95 9.75 -16.74
N SER A 219 -3.87 9.15 -16.27
CA SER A 219 -3.43 7.81 -16.66
C SER A 219 -4.43 6.75 -16.22
N ARG A 220 -4.50 5.61 -16.91
CA ARG A 220 -5.25 4.45 -16.47
C ARG A 220 -4.54 3.83 -15.27
N GLU A 221 -5.30 3.49 -14.24
CA GLU A 221 -4.79 2.92 -13.02
C GLU A 221 -5.46 1.59 -12.71
N ALA A 222 -4.70 0.67 -12.14
CA ALA A 222 -5.18 -0.62 -11.68
C ALA A 222 -4.64 -0.91 -10.27
N MET A 223 -5.45 -1.52 -9.42
CA MET A 223 -5.02 -1.99 -8.09
C MET A 223 -5.63 -3.34 -7.77
N GLY A 224 -4.90 -4.07 -6.92
CA GLY A 224 -5.35 -5.37 -6.44
C GLY A 224 -4.56 -5.83 -5.25
N SER A 225 -5.09 -6.83 -4.58
CA SER A 225 -4.43 -7.51 -3.47
C SER A 225 -4.75 -9.00 -3.52
N ASN A 226 -3.86 -9.82 -2.96
CA ASN A 226 -4.10 -11.24 -2.80
C ASN A 226 -3.50 -11.73 -1.48
N SER A 227 -4.28 -12.46 -0.70
CA SER A 227 -3.87 -13.12 0.56
C SER A 227 -4.15 -14.63 0.55
N GLN A 228 -4.20 -15.26 -0.62
CA GLN A 228 -4.47 -16.69 -0.78
C GLN A 228 -3.18 -17.51 -0.78
N PHE A 229 -2.23 -17.18 0.08
CA PHE A 229 -0.97 -17.91 0.26
C PHE A 229 -0.38 -17.63 1.64
N TYR A 230 0.55 -18.51 2.05
CA TYR A 230 1.28 -18.38 3.31
C TYR A 230 2.78 -18.29 3.02
N ILE A 231 3.49 -17.54 3.85
CA ILE A 231 4.95 -17.61 3.95
C ILE A 231 5.25 -18.06 5.38
N TYR A 232 5.83 -19.27 5.52
CA TYR A 232 6.05 -19.89 6.81
C TYR A 232 7.29 -20.79 6.80
N GLY A 233 8.07 -20.71 7.87
CA GLY A 233 9.31 -21.49 7.98
C GLY A 233 10.41 -21.00 7.02
N TYR A 234 11.51 -21.74 7.01
CA TYR A 234 12.71 -21.39 6.26
C TYR A 234 13.06 -22.47 5.25
N ASP A 235 13.61 -22.07 4.12
CA ASP A 235 14.23 -23.00 3.17
C ASP A 235 15.72 -23.14 3.48
N ASP A 236 16.10 -24.20 4.18
CA ASP A 236 17.47 -24.46 4.61
C ASP A 236 18.38 -24.91 3.43
N THR A 237 17.81 -25.16 2.26
CA THR A 237 18.59 -25.49 1.05
C THR A 237 19.08 -24.24 0.34
N VAL A 238 18.50 -23.07 0.64
CA VAL A 238 18.92 -21.78 0.10
C VAL A 238 19.93 -21.13 1.04
N VAL A 239 21.11 -20.85 0.51
CA VAL A 239 22.15 -20.12 1.28
C VAL A 239 21.66 -18.69 1.52
N PRO A 240 21.65 -18.22 2.77
CA PRO A 240 21.27 -16.84 3.05
C PRO A 240 22.23 -15.87 2.37
N ASP A 241 21.69 -14.78 1.84
CA ASP A 241 22.50 -13.68 1.39
C ASP A 241 23.18 -13.02 2.61
N THR A 242 24.47 -12.84 2.54
CA THR A 242 25.30 -12.22 3.58
C THR A 242 25.99 -10.96 3.08
N ILE A 243 25.72 -10.56 1.84
CA ILE A 243 26.26 -9.37 1.22
C ILE A 243 25.29 -8.24 1.48
N GLY A 244 25.75 -7.17 2.09
CA GLY A 244 24.91 -5.99 2.32
C GLY A 244 24.69 -5.18 1.05
N PRO A 245 23.61 -4.36 1.01
CA PRO A 245 23.30 -3.53 -0.15
C PRO A 245 24.40 -2.49 -0.43
N ASN A 246 24.61 -2.20 -1.70
CA ASN A 246 25.51 -1.15 -2.16
C ASN A 246 24.79 0.21 -2.17
N ILE A 247 25.42 1.24 -1.59
CA ILE A 247 24.94 2.62 -1.69
C ILE A 247 25.60 3.24 -2.93
N GLU A 248 24.84 3.41 -4.01
CA GLU A 248 25.35 3.91 -5.29
C GLU A 248 25.44 5.44 -5.35
N MET A 249 24.53 6.10 -4.65
CA MET A 249 24.43 7.56 -4.65
C MET A 249 23.86 8.04 -3.32
N MET A 250 24.39 9.11 -2.80
CA MET A 250 23.83 9.85 -1.67
C MET A 250 23.95 11.34 -1.97
N VAL A 251 22.81 12.05 -1.94
CA VAL A 251 22.75 13.48 -2.24
C VAL A 251 21.90 14.22 -1.21
N LEU A 252 22.22 15.47 -0.96
CA LEU A 252 21.40 16.39 -0.16
C LEU A 252 20.89 17.52 -1.05
N ASN A 253 19.56 17.76 -0.99
CA ASN A 253 18.90 18.77 -1.85
C ASN A 253 19.14 18.59 -3.36
N GLY A 254 19.42 17.35 -3.80
CA GLY A 254 19.66 17.03 -5.20
C GLY A 254 21.11 17.23 -5.68
N GLU A 255 22.04 17.58 -4.79
CA GLU A 255 23.46 17.77 -5.07
C GLU A 255 24.32 16.73 -4.36
N GLU A 256 25.47 16.36 -4.95
CA GLU A 256 26.44 15.50 -4.28
C GLU A 256 26.92 16.19 -3.00
N PHE A 257 26.81 15.47 -1.89
CA PHE A 257 27.23 15.95 -0.59
C PHE A 257 28.68 15.50 -0.29
N LYS A 258 29.47 16.43 0.21
CA LYS A 258 30.81 16.16 0.72
C LYS A 258 30.87 16.50 2.20
N ASP A 259 31.66 15.74 2.93
CA ASP A 259 31.86 15.99 4.35
C ASP A 259 32.31 17.44 4.60
N GLY A 260 31.56 18.15 5.49
CA GLY A 260 31.76 19.57 5.78
C GLY A 260 30.97 20.54 4.91
N ASP A 261 30.19 20.09 3.96
CA ASP A 261 29.30 20.97 3.17
C ASP A 261 28.19 21.57 4.04
N LEU A 262 27.81 22.80 3.73
CA LEU A 262 26.71 23.49 4.38
C LEU A 262 25.37 23.12 3.73
N VAL A 263 24.41 22.79 4.57
CA VAL A 263 23.03 22.50 4.15
C VAL A 263 22.03 23.44 4.88
N ASN A 264 20.82 23.52 4.35
CA ASN A 264 19.74 24.26 5.00
C ASN A 264 19.22 23.54 6.26
N GLU A 265 18.34 24.18 7.03
CA GLU A 265 17.78 23.64 8.27
C GLU A 265 16.88 22.40 8.06
N SER A 266 16.45 22.13 6.85
CA SER A 266 15.58 20.99 6.48
C SER A 266 16.02 20.40 5.16
N PRO A 267 17.19 19.74 5.10
CA PRO A 267 17.69 19.17 3.86
C PRO A 267 16.87 17.94 3.45
N LEU A 268 16.72 17.77 2.15
CA LEU A 268 16.19 16.52 1.58
C LEU A 268 17.36 15.57 1.30
N LEU A 269 17.45 14.50 2.09
CA LEU A 269 18.39 13.41 1.81
C LEU A 269 17.77 12.45 0.79
N MET A 270 18.50 12.10 -0.24
CA MET A 270 18.18 11.06 -1.18
C MET A 270 19.37 10.10 -1.31
N ALA A 271 19.13 8.82 -1.09
CA ALA A 271 20.11 7.76 -1.31
C ALA A 271 19.54 6.72 -2.28
N ARG A 272 20.43 6.19 -3.14
CA ARG A 272 20.13 5.07 -4.02
C ARG A 272 20.90 3.85 -3.53
N VAL A 273 20.14 2.78 -3.28
CA VAL A 273 20.70 1.51 -2.79
C VAL A 273 20.35 0.38 -3.74
N SER A 274 21.24 -0.60 -3.88
CA SER A 274 21.04 -1.78 -4.72
C SER A 274 21.52 -3.03 -4.03
N ASP A 275 20.86 -4.13 -4.36
CA ASP A 275 21.20 -5.46 -3.89
C ASP A 275 20.69 -6.51 -4.89
N GLU A 276 21.50 -7.53 -5.19
CA GLU A 276 21.12 -8.59 -6.15
C GLU A 276 19.97 -9.44 -5.65
N SER A 277 19.89 -9.66 -4.33
CA SER A 277 18.81 -10.43 -3.68
C SER A 277 17.58 -9.59 -3.38
N GLY A 278 17.67 -8.27 -3.58
CA GLY A 278 16.66 -7.28 -3.23
C GLY A 278 16.90 -6.65 -1.86
N ILE A 279 16.33 -5.46 -1.65
CA ILE A 279 16.48 -4.75 -0.37
C ILE A 279 15.52 -5.36 0.65
N ASN A 280 16.07 -5.84 1.75
CA ASN A 280 15.28 -6.31 2.89
C ASN A 280 14.62 -5.10 3.59
N LEU A 281 13.30 -5.07 3.62
CA LEU A 281 12.51 -4.02 4.27
C LEU A 281 11.85 -4.50 5.57
N SER A 282 12.15 -5.73 6.01
CA SER A 282 11.62 -6.27 7.25
C SER A 282 12.18 -5.50 8.44
N SER A 283 11.30 -4.99 9.28
CA SER A 283 11.66 -4.36 10.56
C SER A 283 11.80 -5.37 11.71
N SER A 284 11.56 -6.65 11.44
CA SER A 284 11.54 -7.70 12.49
C SER A 284 12.91 -8.25 12.87
N GLY A 285 13.94 -8.04 12.03
CA GLY A 285 15.29 -8.52 12.28
C GLY A 285 16.15 -7.52 13.07
N ILE A 286 16.96 -8.01 14.00
CA ILE A 286 17.92 -7.17 14.71
C ILE A 286 19.04 -6.76 13.75
N GLY A 287 19.25 -5.44 13.58
CA GLY A 287 20.31 -4.88 12.75
C GLY A 287 20.03 -4.84 11.24
N HIS A 288 18.80 -5.15 10.81
CA HIS A 288 18.40 -5.12 9.40
C HIS A 288 17.58 -3.88 9.01
N ALA A 289 17.21 -3.03 9.96
CA ALA A 289 16.50 -1.78 9.67
C ALA A 289 17.39 -0.82 8.86
N ILE A 290 16.78 -0.15 7.88
CA ILE A 290 17.45 0.96 7.18
C ILE A 290 17.48 2.14 8.15
N THR A 291 18.66 2.51 8.63
CA THR A 291 18.84 3.58 9.61
C THR A 291 19.64 4.75 9.03
N LEU A 292 19.40 5.94 9.52
CA LEU A 292 20.22 7.12 9.23
C LEU A 292 20.79 7.70 10.53
N THR A 293 22.11 7.77 10.62
CA THR A 293 22.79 8.46 11.71
C THR A 293 23.39 9.75 11.21
N ILE A 294 23.11 10.85 11.91
CA ILE A 294 23.59 12.20 11.59
C ILE A 294 24.56 12.64 12.70
N ASP A 295 25.78 13.00 12.31
CA ASP A 295 26.84 13.49 13.20
C ASP A 295 27.15 12.56 14.39
N ASP A 296 26.98 11.26 14.23
CA ASP A 296 27.09 10.27 15.31
C ASP A 296 26.24 10.57 16.57
N LYS A 297 25.21 11.38 16.44
CA LYS A 297 24.39 11.88 17.57
C LYS A 297 22.91 11.56 17.42
N THR A 298 22.38 11.69 16.23
CA THR A 298 20.95 11.50 15.99
C THR A 298 20.76 10.32 15.05
N THR A 299 20.09 9.28 15.52
CA THR A 299 19.74 8.14 14.69
C THR A 299 18.23 8.17 14.42
N ILE A 300 17.87 8.04 13.14
CA ILE A 300 16.50 7.81 12.69
C ILE A 300 16.41 6.32 12.39
N ASP A 301 15.65 5.62 13.20
CA ASP A 301 15.43 4.19 13.07
C ASP A 301 14.30 3.93 12.07
N ASP A 302 14.47 2.89 11.27
CA ASP A 302 13.49 2.40 10.29
C ASP A 302 13.04 3.43 9.24
N LEU A 303 13.84 3.55 8.20
CA LEU A 303 13.52 4.35 7.01
C LEU A 303 12.72 3.58 5.95
N SER A 304 12.25 2.37 6.22
CA SER A 304 11.49 1.53 5.28
C SER A 304 10.20 2.21 4.78
N ALA A 305 9.62 3.09 5.59
CA ALA A 305 8.45 3.90 5.23
C ALA A 305 8.74 4.91 4.09
N TYR A 306 10.00 5.34 3.96
CA TYR A 306 10.43 6.29 2.93
C TYR A 306 11.04 5.61 1.71
N PHE A 307 11.10 4.29 1.72
CA PHE A 307 11.64 3.51 0.63
C PHE A 307 10.68 3.51 -0.56
N SER A 308 11.20 3.90 -1.74
CA SER A 308 10.46 3.90 -3.00
C SER A 308 11.23 3.12 -4.06
N PRO A 309 10.68 2.04 -4.61
CA PRO A 309 11.34 1.27 -5.64
C PRO A 309 11.40 2.04 -6.97
N ILE A 310 12.48 1.87 -7.73
CA ILE A 310 12.66 2.42 -9.07
C ILE A 310 12.53 1.28 -10.09
N ASN A 311 11.76 1.54 -11.15
CA ASN A 311 11.76 0.64 -12.32
C ASN A 311 13.00 0.90 -13.17
N THR A 312 13.77 -0.13 -13.42
CA THR A 312 15.05 -0.07 -14.09
C THR A 312 15.02 -0.58 -15.53
N ASP A 313 13.87 -1.04 -15.99
CA ASP A 313 13.67 -1.56 -17.36
C ASP A 313 13.56 -0.45 -18.42
N ASN A 314 14.20 0.70 -18.25
CA ASN A 314 14.31 1.71 -19.28
C ASN A 314 15.51 1.48 -20.19
N GLU A 315 15.23 0.98 -21.38
CA GLU A 315 15.93 1.13 -22.67
C GLU A 315 17.32 0.55 -22.90
N ASN A 316 18.10 0.12 -21.91
CA ASN A 316 19.47 -0.38 -22.17
C ASN A 316 19.91 -1.66 -21.42
N GLY A 317 18.99 -2.44 -20.89
CA GLY A 317 19.33 -3.77 -20.36
C GLY A 317 20.24 -3.79 -19.13
N SER A 318 20.41 -2.68 -18.43
CA SER A 318 21.11 -2.59 -17.16
C SER A 318 20.08 -2.41 -16.03
N SER A 319 20.05 -3.37 -15.13
CA SER A 319 19.28 -3.31 -13.89
C SER A 319 19.81 -2.19 -13.00
N PHE A 320 18.97 -1.22 -12.64
CA PHE A 320 19.31 -0.20 -11.66
C PHE A 320 18.44 -0.34 -10.40
N PRO A 321 18.99 0.06 -9.30
CA PRO A 321 18.46 -0.22 -7.99
C PRO A 321 17.50 0.85 -7.46
N THR A 322 16.94 0.55 -6.36
CA THR A 322 15.91 1.22 -5.61
C THR A 322 16.39 2.51 -4.95
N SER A 323 15.61 3.59 -4.99
CA SER A 323 15.94 4.86 -4.31
C SER A 323 15.06 5.12 -3.11
N THR A 324 15.62 5.77 -2.09
CA THR A 324 14.91 6.20 -0.88
C THR A 324 14.96 7.72 -0.77
N GLN A 325 13.82 8.36 -0.52
CA GLN A 325 13.76 9.76 -0.13
C GLN A 325 13.49 9.84 1.36
N VAL A 326 14.31 10.58 2.09
CA VAL A 326 14.13 10.85 3.51
C VAL A 326 13.91 12.34 3.68
N HIS A 327 12.76 12.70 4.25
CA HIS A 327 12.51 14.05 4.70
C HIS A 327 12.94 14.17 6.16
N THR A 328 14.03 14.85 6.44
CA THR A 328 14.33 15.31 7.79
C THR A 328 13.62 16.63 8.04
N ARG A 329 12.80 16.71 9.07
CA ARG A 329 12.26 17.96 9.63
C ARG A 329 13.07 18.34 10.85
#